data_8755de7e154bbcfc7a531db84851651b
#
_entry.id   8755de7e154bbcfc7a531db84851651b
#
_cell.length_a   1.000
_cell.length_b   1.000
_cell.length_c   1.000
_cell.angle_alpha   90.00
_cell.angle_beta   90.00
_cell.angle_gamma   90.00
#
_symmetry.space_group_name_H-M   'P 1'
#
loop_
_entity.id
_entity.type
_entity.pdbx_description
1 polymer ?
#
loop_
_entity_poly.entity_id
_entity_poly.type
_entity_poly.pdbx_seq_one_letter_code
_entity_poly.pdbx_strand_id
1 'polypeptide(L)' 'MSDIIGTNAGIIWEYLDKHGPTTVAKLIRETEVDEKSIQRGIGWLAQEGKVTIELINRAETIALK' A
#
# COMPACT_ATOMS: atom_id res chain seq x y z
N MET A 1 -18.04 -4.14 12.33
CA MET A 1 -17.84 -3.66 11.66
C MET A 1 -16.81 -3.76 10.98
N SER A 2 -16.79 -3.91 9.99
CA SER A 2 -15.68 -4.09 9.35
C SER A 2 -14.99 -2.87 9.10
N ASP A 3 -13.75 -2.97 9.01
CA ASP A 3 -12.93 -1.87 8.82
C ASP A 3 -12.36 -2.01 7.43
N ILE A 4 -12.99 -1.33 6.50
CA ILE A 4 -12.58 -1.40 5.10
C ILE A 4 -11.14 -0.94 4.93
N ILE A 5 -10.75 0.11 5.66
CA ILE A 5 -9.38 0.59 5.60
C ILE A 5 -8.41 -0.47 6.11
N GLY A 6 -8.76 -1.15 7.20
CA GLY A 6 -7.93 -2.21 7.75
C GLY A 6 -7.79 -3.37 6.79
N THR A 7 -8.90 -3.73 6.10
CA THR A 7 -8.87 -4.80 5.13
C THR A 7 -7.95 -4.46 3.96
N ASN A 8 -8.08 -3.24 3.43
CA ASN A 8 -7.23 -2.82 2.31
C ASN A 8 -5.78 -2.70 2.73
N ALA A 9 -5.53 -2.21 3.95
CA ALA A 9 -4.18 -2.14 4.47
C ALA A 9 -3.56 -3.53 4.58
N GLY A 10 -4.35 -4.51 4.99
CA GLY A 10 -3.88 -5.90 5.07
C GLY A 10 -3.50 -6.46 3.71
N ILE A 11 -4.29 -6.15 2.69
CA ILE A 11 -3.99 -6.58 1.33
C ILE A 11 -2.68 -5.97 0.86
N ILE A 12 -2.49 -4.68 1.11
CA ILE A 12 -1.27 -3.99 0.72
C ILE A 12 -0.07 -4.59 1.46
N TRP A 13 -0.21 -4.80 2.76
CA TRP A 13 0.88 -5.33 3.57
C TRP A 13 1.30 -6.71 3.07
N GLU A 14 0.32 -7.59 2.81
CA GLU A 14 0.63 -8.93 2.33
C GLU A 14 1.33 -8.90 0.98
N TYR A 15 0.88 -8.01 0.10
CA TYR A 15 1.50 -7.88 -1.21
C TYR A 15 2.97 -7.47 -1.06
N LEU A 16 3.23 -6.49 -0.20
CA LEU A 16 4.60 -6.02 0.02
C LEU A 16 5.46 -7.09 0.68
N ASP A 17 4.86 -7.88 1.56
CA ASP A 17 5.60 -8.94 2.22
C ASP A 17 6.05 -10.01 1.23
N LYS A 18 5.23 -10.29 0.24
CA LYS A 18 5.54 -11.31 -0.75
C LYS A 18 6.43 -10.81 -1.88
N HIS A 19 6.23 -9.56 -2.30
CA HIS A 19 6.87 -9.06 -3.51
C HIS A 19 7.91 -7.97 -3.26
N GLY A 20 8.00 -7.45 -2.04
CA GLY A 20 8.95 -6.38 -1.74
C GLY A 20 8.44 -5.02 -2.19
N PRO A 21 9.33 -4.03 -2.25
CA PRO A 21 8.93 -2.67 -2.61
C PRO A 21 8.23 -2.64 -3.95
N THR A 22 7.17 -1.83 -4.03
CA THR A 22 6.39 -1.74 -5.26
C THR A 22 5.80 -0.34 -5.39
N THR A 23 5.45 0.04 -6.61
CA THR A 23 4.84 1.35 -6.85
C THR A 23 3.36 1.30 -6.54
N VAL A 24 2.78 2.48 -6.27
CA VAL A 24 1.35 2.60 -6.05
C VAL A 24 0.57 2.12 -7.28
N ALA A 25 1.06 2.50 -8.47
CA ALA A 25 0.39 2.10 -9.70
C ALA A 25 0.34 0.58 -9.84
N LYS A 26 1.43 -0.09 -9.50
CA LYS A 26 1.46 -1.56 -9.59
C LYS A 26 0.55 -2.19 -8.54
N LEU A 27 0.51 -1.61 -7.33
CA LEU A 27 -0.40 -2.10 -6.31
C LEU A 27 -1.84 -2.06 -6.79
N ILE A 28 -2.25 -0.94 -7.39
CA ILE A 28 -3.61 -0.81 -7.89
C ILE A 28 -3.90 -1.86 -8.94
N ARG A 29 -2.96 -2.05 -9.87
CA ARG A 29 -3.16 -2.99 -10.95
C ARG A 29 -3.21 -4.44 -10.47
N GLU A 30 -2.31 -4.80 -9.57
CA GLU A 30 -2.17 -6.19 -9.14
C GLU A 30 -3.20 -6.61 -8.11
N THR A 31 -3.61 -5.69 -7.24
CA THR A 31 -4.58 -6.04 -6.21
C THR A 31 -6.01 -5.80 -6.65
N GLU A 32 -6.19 -5.06 -7.75
CA GLU A 32 -7.51 -4.72 -8.29
C GLU A 32 -8.35 -3.93 -7.29
N VAL A 33 -7.70 -3.30 -6.32
CA VAL A 33 -8.37 -2.41 -5.39
C VAL A 33 -8.29 -0.99 -5.99
N ASP A 34 -9.37 -0.22 -5.87
CA ASP A 34 -9.38 1.10 -6.48
C ASP A 34 -8.35 2.04 -5.86
N GLU A 35 -7.98 3.04 -6.62
CA GLU A 35 -6.90 3.95 -6.24
C GLU A 35 -7.16 4.63 -4.90
N LYS A 36 -8.38 5.09 -4.69
CA LYS A 36 -8.70 5.79 -3.46
C LYS A 36 -8.52 4.89 -2.24
N SER A 37 -8.95 3.64 -2.33
CA SER A 37 -8.81 2.69 -1.23
C SER A 37 -7.35 2.34 -1.01
N ILE A 38 -6.57 2.19 -2.07
CA ILE A 38 -5.13 1.94 -1.95
C ILE A 38 -4.46 3.11 -1.24
N GLN A 39 -4.77 4.35 -1.66
CA GLN A 39 -4.16 5.52 -1.03
C GLN A 39 -4.49 5.60 0.46
N ARG A 40 -5.73 5.32 0.82
CA ARG A 40 -6.12 5.33 2.23
C ARG A 40 -5.40 4.25 3.02
N GLY A 41 -5.28 3.05 2.46
CA GLY A 41 -4.58 1.96 3.13
C GLY A 41 -3.12 2.27 3.33
N ILE A 42 -2.47 2.86 2.31
CA ILE A 42 -1.07 3.26 2.42
C ILE A 42 -0.90 4.32 3.50
N GLY A 43 -1.79 5.33 3.52
CA GLY A 43 -1.73 6.37 4.53
C GLY A 43 -1.86 5.80 5.93
N TRP A 44 -2.77 4.86 6.11
CA TRP A 44 -2.97 4.23 7.40
C TRP A 44 -1.72 3.44 7.83
N LEU A 45 -1.15 2.66 6.90
CA LEU A 45 0.06 1.88 7.21
C LEU A 45 1.24 2.79 7.53
N ALA A 46 1.36 3.90 6.80
CA ALA A 46 2.44 4.85 7.04
C ALA A 46 2.29 5.49 8.42
N GLN A 47 1.06 5.83 8.80
CA GLN A 47 0.80 6.43 10.09
C GLN A 47 1.12 5.45 11.21
N GLU A 48 0.89 4.16 10.98
CA GLU A 48 1.21 3.13 11.96
C GLU A 48 2.69 2.76 11.96
N GLY A 49 3.47 3.35 11.08
CA GLY A 49 4.89 3.09 11.01
C GLY A 49 5.25 1.75 10.42
N LYS A 50 4.38 1.20 9.57
CA LYS A 50 4.59 -0.14 9.02
C LYS A 50 5.17 -0.13 7.62
N VAL A 51 5.10 0.99 6.94
CA VAL A 51 5.65 1.11 5.58
C VAL A 51 6.35 2.45 5.44
N THR A 52 7.24 2.52 4.45
CA THR A 52 7.84 3.78 4.04
C THR A 52 7.35 4.12 2.65
N ILE A 53 7.31 5.41 2.35
CA ILE A 53 6.90 5.90 1.05
C ILE A 53 8.04 6.74 0.49
N GLU A 54 8.52 6.38 -0.69
CA GLU A 54 9.61 7.11 -1.32
C GLU A 54 9.25 7.41 -2.77
N LEU A 55 9.70 8.56 -3.24
CA LEU A 55 9.50 8.93 -4.63
C LEU A 55 10.75 8.51 -5.40
N ILE A 56 10.65 7.45 -6.19
CA ILE A 56 11.77 6.93 -6.97
C ILE A 56 11.40 7.03 -8.43
N ASN A 57 12.23 7.74 -9.20
CA ASN A 57 11.98 7.96 -10.63
C ASN A 57 10.58 8.50 -10.86
N ARG A 58 10.15 9.43 -9.99
CA ARG A 58 8.85 10.10 -10.10
C ARG A 58 7.68 9.17 -9.82
N ALA A 59 7.94 7.99 -9.29
CA ALA A 59 6.88 7.06 -8.92
C ALA A 59 6.90 6.83 -7.42
N GLU A 60 5.73 6.92 -6.78
CA GLU A 60 5.63 6.64 -5.37
C GLU A 60 5.85 5.15 -5.16
N THR A 61 6.86 4.81 -4.36
CA THR A 61 7.22 3.43 -4.09
C THR A 61 7.02 3.14 -2.62
N ILE A 62 6.32 2.06 -2.34
CA ILE A 62 5.96 1.66 -0.99
C ILE A 62 6.77 0.44 -0.61
N ALA A 63 7.31 0.43 0.61
CA ALA A 63 8.08 -0.70 1.10
C ALA A 63 7.75 -0.94 2.56
N LEU A 64 7.86 -2.19 2.99
CA LEU A 64 7.71 -2.51 4.40
C LEU A 64 8.89 -1.93 5.18
N LYS A 65 8.58 -1.48 6.37
CA LYS A 65 9.60 -0.86 7.20
C LYS A 65 10.41 -1.88 7.98
#